data_9f16a1066f23a00be44279b1cbd214d9
#
_entry.id   9f16a1066f23a00be44279b1cbd214d9
#
_cell.length_a   1.000
_cell.length_b   1.000
_cell.length_c   1.000
_cell.angle_alpha   90.00
_cell.angle_beta   90.00
_cell.angle_gamma   90.00
#
_symmetry.space_group_name_H-M   'P 1'
#
loop_
_entity.id
_entity.type
_entity.pdbx_description
1 polymer ?
#
loop_
_entity_poly.entity_id
_entity_poly.type
_entity_poly.pdbx_seq_one_letter_code
_entity_poly.pdbx_strand_id
1 'polypeptide(L)'
;RAGASAEPLVLTAPVSGRILRVMQESARMVSAGFPLLEVGDPADLEVRIEVLSRDGVAIQPGARVMLEQWGGAEPLAARVRLVEPSAFTKISALGVEEQRVYVIADFTDPVAKRPTLGDSYRVEARVVTWESPSALQAPAGALFRRGGE
;
A
#
# COMPACT_ATOMS: atom_id res chain seq x y z
N ARG A 1 45.53 -4.89 31.14
CA ARG A 1 44.52 -3.81 30.96
C ARG A 1 43.16 -4.47 31.08
N ALA A 2 42.49 -4.23 32.20
CA ALA A 2 41.12 -4.68 32.42
C ALA A 2 40.22 -3.93 31.40
N GLY A 3 39.63 -4.68 30.45
CA GLY A 3 38.59 -4.17 29.59
C GLY A 3 37.39 -3.78 30.48
N ALA A 4 36.97 -2.53 30.37
CA ALA A 4 35.72 -2.11 30.97
C ALA A 4 34.62 -3.01 30.40
N SER A 5 34.02 -3.84 31.24
CA SER A 5 32.83 -4.58 30.88
C SER A 5 31.73 -3.54 30.70
N ALA A 6 31.44 -3.20 29.44
CA ALA A 6 30.29 -2.37 29.12
C ALA A 6 29.04 -3.10 29.63
N GLU A 7 28.27 -2.48 30.50
CA GLU A 7 26.99 -3.02 30.91
C GLU A 7 26.12 -3.23 29.67
N PRO A 8 25.44 -4.38 29.56
CA PRO A 8 24.58 -4.64 28.38
C PRO A 8 23.43 -3.62 28.37
N LEU A 9 23.27 -2.93 27.22
CA LEU A 9 22.13 -2.07 26.98
C LEU A 9 20.91 -2.94 26.65
N VAL A 10 19.90 -2.89 27.50
CA VAL A 10 18.62 -3.57 27.26
C VAL A 10 17.73 -2.67 26.40
N LEU A 11 17.37 -3.14 25.21
CA LEU A 11 16.41 -2.48 24.33
C LEU A 11 15.07 -3.18 24.45
N THR A 12 14.03 -2.42 24.74
CA THR A 12 12.64 -2.92 24.79
C THR A 12 11.88 -2.47 23.56
N ALA A 13 10.94 -3.32 23.06
CA ALA A 13 10.07 -2.96 21.96
C ALA A 13 9.18 -1.76 22.36
N PRO A 14 9.12 -0.69 21.56
CA PRO A 14 8.31 0.49 21.87
C PRO A 14 6.80 0.26 21.66
N VAL A 15 6.44 -0.79 20.92
CA VAL A 15 5.07 -1.16 20.58
C VAL A 15 4.88 -2.66 20.68
N SER A 16 3.63 -3.10 20.89
CA SER A 16 3.26 -4.50 20.74
C SER A 16 3.19 -4.87 19.26
N GLY A 17 3.61 -6.09 18.92
CA GLY A 17 3.60 -6.52 17.52
C GLY A 17 4.48 -7.73 17.28
N ARG A 18 4.89 -7.88 16.03
CA ARG A 18 5.82 -8.94 15.58
C ARG A 18 7.07 -8.30 15.00
N ILE A 19 8.17 -9.04 15.04
CA ILE A 19 9.37 -8.65 14.29
C ILE A 19 9.06 -8.84 12.81
N LEU A 20 9.06 -7.75 12.06
CA LEU A 20 8.84 -7.75 10.60
C LEU A 20 10.15 -8.00 9.88
N ARG A 21 11.24 -7.43 10.39
CA ARG A 21 12.58 -7.55 9.80
C ARG A 21 13.66 -7.52 10.86
N VAL A 22 14.69 -8.35 10.67
CA VAL A 22 15.94 -8.30 11.44
C VAL A 22 17.01 -7.71 10.54
N MET A 23 17.57 -6.55 10.92
CA MET A 23 18.60 -5.86 10.14
C MET A 23 20.00 -6.21 10.62
N GLN A 24 20.12 -6.66 11.85
CA GLN A 24 21.37 -7.06 12.47
C GLN A 24 21.22 -8.40 13.19
N GLU A 25 21.73 -9.48 12.58
CA GLU A 25 21.60 -10.85 13.09
C GLU A 25 22.77 -11.26 14.01
N SER A 26 23.93 -10.67 13.81
CA SER A 26 25.16 -11.10 14.50
C SER A 26 25.66 -10.05 15.49
N ALA A 27 26.33 -10.50 16.54
CA ALA A 27 26.99 -9.62 17.49
C ALA A 27 28.09 -8.79 16.81
N ARG A 28 27.95 -7.47 16.85
CA ARG A 28 28.92 -6.50 16.33
C ARG A 28 28.74 -5.16 17.01
N MET A 29 29.74 -4.32 16.86
CA MET A 29 29.64 -2.93 17.28
C MET A 29 28.75 -2.18 16.30
N VAL A 30 27.72 -1.47 16.80
CA VAL A 30 26.79 -0.65 16.02
C VAL A 30 26.87 0.79 16.49
N SER A 31 26.71 1.73 15.58
CA SER A 31 26.62 3.15 15.91
C SER A 31 25.25 3.48 16.54
N ALA A 32 25.22 4.53 17.35
CA ALA A 32 23.95 5.06 17.83
C ALA A 32 23.02 5.43 16.65
N GLY A 33 21.74 5.06 16.75
CA GLY A 33 20.77 5.26 15.66
C GLY A 33 20.77 4.18 14.58
N PHE A 34 21.65 3.17 14.65
CA PHE A 34 21.63 2.05 13.72
C PHE A 34 20.38 1.19 13.93
N PRO A 35 19.56 0.93 12.87
CA PRO A 35 18.37 0.11 12.98
C PRO A 35 18.75 -1.36 13.18
N LEU A 36 18.23 -1.98 14.25
CA LEU A 36 18.49 -3.39 14.58
C LEU A 36 17.34 -4.31 14.16
N LEU A 37 16.13 -3.87 14.45
CA LEU A 37 14.89 -4.62 14.22
C LEU A 37 13.79 -3.67 13.75
N GLU A 38 12.87 -4.20 13.00
CA GLU A 38 11.60 -3.55 12.66
C GLU A 38 10.46 -4.34 13.31
N VAL A 39 9.66 -3.65 14.09
CA VAL A 39 8.53 -4.22 14.83
C VAL A 39 7.26 -3.52 14.41
N GLY A 40 6.22 -4.27 14.07
CA GLY A 40 4.92 -3.75 13.70
C GLY A 40 3.81 -4.77 13.91
N ASP A 41 2.56 -4.32 13.78
CA ASP A 41 1.40 -5.20 13.81
C ASP A 41 0.96 -5.55 12.37
N PRO A 42 1.12 -6.79 11.92
CA PRO A 42 0.68 -7.20 10.59
C PRO A 42 -0.85 -7.15 10.40
N ALA A 43 -1.61 -6.98 11.49
CA ALA A 43 -3.06 -6.76 11.39
C ALA A 43 -3.40 -5.31 11.00
N ASP A 44 -2.54 -4.36 11.36
CA ASP A 44 -2.69 -2.91 11.12
C ASP A 44 -1.92 -2.49 9.85
N LEU A 45 -2.36 -3.01 8.71
CA LEU A 45 -1.80 -2.66 7.40
C LEU A 45 -2.65 -1.60 6.72
N GLU A 46 -2.00 -0.67 6.05
CA GLU A 46 -2.62 0.23 5.07
C GLU A 46 -2.15 -0.12 3.65
N VAL A 47 -2.89 0.34 2.66
CA VAL A 47 -2.54 0.19 1.25
C VAL A 47 -2.05 1.53 0.72
N ARG A 48 -0.82 1.54 0.21
CA ARG A 48 -0.22 2.73 -0.38
C ARG A 48 -0.15 2.56 -1.89
N ILE A 49 -0.93 3.35 -2.60
CA ILE A 49 -1.12 3.25 -4.04
C ILE A 49 -0.42 4.44 -4.70
N GLU A 50 0.45 4.17 -5.67
CA GLU A 50 1.06 5.22 -6.49
C GLU A 50 0.23 5.42 -7.76
N VAL A 51 -0.29 6.63 -7.96
CA VAL A 51 -1.02 7.00 -9.17
C VAL A 51 -0.40 8.23 -9.82
N LEU A 52 -0.62 8.43 -11.11
CA LEU A 52 -0.24 9.68 -11.76
C LEU A 52 -1.02 10.85 -11.13
N SER A 53 -0.38 11.98 -10.95
CA SER A 53 -0.99 13.14 -10.28
C SER A 53 -2.28 13.58 -10.96
N ARG A 54 -2.35 13.52 -12.30
CA ARG A 54 -3.56 13.81 -13.08
C ARG A 54 -4.72 12.86 -12.76
N ASP A 55 -4.42 11.59 -12.48
CA ASP A 55 -5.44 10.57 -12.16
C ASP A 55 -5.85 10.69 -10.68
N GLY A 56 -4.91 11.10 -9.81
CA GLY A 56 -5.17 11.36 -8.40
C GLY A 56 -6.24 12.42 -8.15
N VAL A 57 -6.37 13.43 -9.04
CA VAL A 57 -7.39 14.49 -8.94
C VAL A 57 -8.82 13.94 -8.99
N ALA A 58 -9.04 12.83 -9.68
CA ALA A 58 -10.36 12.20 -9.78
C ALA A 58 -10.70 11.30 -8.58
N ILE A 59 -9.72 11.00 -7.73
CA ILE A 59 -9.90 10.12 -6.58
C ILE A 59 -10.38 10.92 -5.38
N GLN A 60 -11.47 10.47 -4.76
CA GLN A 60 -12.02 11.11 -3.57
C GLN A 60 -11.82 10.23 -2.33
N PRO A 61 -11.62 10.81 -1.13
CA PRO A 61 -11.72 10.09 0.12
C PRO A 61 -13.05 9.32 0.21
N GLY A 62 -13.02 8.08 0.70
CA GLY A 62 -14.16 7.18 0.74
C GLY A 62 -14.39 6.35 -0.53
N ALA A 63 -13.69 6.64 -1.63
CA ALA A 63 -13.76 5.84 -2.85
C ALA A 63 -13.45 4.36 -2.58
N ARG A 64 -14.18 3.46 -3.23
CA ARG A 64 -13.95 2.02 -3.10
C ARG A 64 -12.67 1.62 -3.82
N VAL A 65 -11.94 0.71 -3.21
CA VAL A 65 -10.74 0.10 -3.76
C VAL A 65 -10.89 -1.42 -3.75
N MET A 66 -10.59 -2.04 -4.86
CA MET A 66 -10.46 -3.48 -4.97
C MET A 66 -8.98 -3.83 -5.10
N LEU A 67 -8.50 -4.75 -4.28
CA LEU A 67 -7.11 -5.17 -4.24
C LEU A 67 -7.03 -6.57 -4.82
N GLU A 68 -6.36 -6.69 -5.94
CA GLU A 68 -6.16 -7.92 -6.70
C GLU A 68 -4.68 -8.36 -6.63
N GLN A 69 -4.39 -9.57 -7.08
CA GLN A 69 -3.02 -10.13 -7.17
C GLN A 69 -2.21 -10.09 -5.86
N TRP A 70 -2.89 -10.10 -4.71
CA TRP A 70 -2.26 -10.14 -3.41
C TRP A 70 -1.83 -11.55 -2.96
N GLY A 71 -2.12 -12.57 -3.77
CA GLY A 71 -1.81 -13.98 -3.50
C GLY A 71 -2.99 -14.82 -3.01
N GLY A 72 -4.12 -14.21 -2.66
CA GLY A 72 -5.37 -14.92 -2.35
C GLY A 72 -6.26 -15.08 -3.58
N ALA A 73 -7.30 -15.94 -3.45
CA ALA A 73 -8.20 -16.27 -4.55
C ALA A 73 -9.23 -15.16 -4.87
N GLU A 74 -9.61 -14.37 -3.87
CA GLU A 74 -10.63 -13.33 -4.02
C GLU A 74 -10.02 -11.93 -3.82
N PRO A 75 -10.50 -10.92 -4.53
CA PRO A 75 -10.10 -9.54 -4.28
C PRO A 75 -10.45 -9.11 -2.85
N LEU A 76 -9.57 -8.28 -2.25
CA LEU A 76 -9.85 -7.65 -0.97
C LEU A 76 -10.45 -6.27 -1.18
N ALA A 77 -11.34 -5.89 -0.27
CA ALA A 77 -11.98 -4.58 -0.28
C ALA A 77 -11.22 -3.59 0.63
N ALA A 78 -11.08 -2.37 0.12
CA ALA A 78 -10.51 -1.25 0.86
C ALA A 78 -11.24 0.05 0.49
N ARG A 79 -11.00 1.12 1.25
CA ARG A 79 -11.49 2.46 0.97
C ARG A 79 -10.36 3.48 1.04
N VAL A 80 -10.38 4.42 0.13
CA VAL A 80 -9.47 5.57 0.16
C VAL A 80 -9.71 6.37 1.44
N ARG A 81 -8.66 6.52 2.22
CA ARG A 81 -8.63 7.39 3.40
C ARG A 81 -8.14 8.79 3.03
N LEU A 82 -7.07 8.85 2.23
CA LEU A 82 -6.37 10.09 1.92
C LEU A 82 -5.76 10.02 0.52
N VAL A 83 -5.84 11.11 -0.21
CA VAL A 83 -4.95 11.39 -1.35
C VAL A 83 -3.93 12.42 -0.87
N GLU A 84 -2.65 12.07 -0.88
CA GLU A 84 -1.61 12.99 -0.41
C GLU A 84 -1.58 14.25 -1.30
N PRO A 85 -1.53 15.46 -0.70
CA PRO A 85 -1.59 16.71 -1.47
C PRO A 85 -0.26 17.05 -2.16
N SER A 86 0.79 16.29 -1.89
CA SER A 86 2.12 16.50 -2.45
C SER A 86 2.48 15.44 -3.48
N ALA A 87 2.87 15.89 -4.67
CA ALA A 87 3.38 15.01 -5.71
C ALA A 87 4.90 14.81 -5.57
N PHE A 88 5.36 13.67 -6.06
CA PHE A 88 6.78 13.35 -6.20
C PHE A 88 7.09 12.93 -7.65
N THR A 89 8.34 13.10 -8.05
CA THR A 89 8.81 12.67 -9.37
C THR A 89 9.34 11.24 -9.30
N LYS A 90 8.91 10.39 -10.23
CA LYS A 90 9.41 9.04 -10.42
C LYS A 90 9.76 8.81 -11.89
N ILE A 91 10.88 8.15 -12.12
CA ILE A 91 11.24 7.74 -13.48
C ILE A 91 10.57 6.40 -13.77
N SER A 92 9.77 6.35 -14.84
CA SER A 92 9.11 5.12 -15.30
C SER A 92 10.13 4.13 -15.89
N ALA A 93 9.69 2.89 -16.11
CA ALA A 93 10.50 1.86 -16.73
C ALA A 93 10.98 2.23 -18.15
N LEU A 94 10.31 3.19 -18.79
CA LEU A 94 10.66 3.72 -20.11
C LEU A 94 11.58 4.95 -20.05
N GLY A 95 12.08 5.32 -18.86
CA GLY A 95 12.95 6.47 -18.66
C GLY A 95 12.25 7.84 -18.69
N VAL A 96 10.91 7.86 -18.61
CA VAL A 96 10.13 9.11 -18.61
C VAL A 96 9.85 9.55 -17.17
N GLU A 97 10.05 10.83 -16.89
CA GLU A 97 9.67 11.43 -15.63
C GLU A 97 8.15 11.53 -15.51
N GLU A 98 7.62 11.02 -14.42
CA GLU A 98 6.20 11.02 -14.10
C GLU A 98 5.98 11.72 -12.76
N GLN A 99 4.98 12.61 -12.71
CA GLN A 99 4.51 13.19 -11.45
C GLN A 99 3.45 12.27 -10.86
N ARG A 100 3.72 11.76 -9.66
CA ARG A 100 2.85 10.82 -8.96
C ARG A 100 2.44 11.34 -7.60
N VAL A 101 1.31 10.87 -7.10
CA VAL A 101 0.83 11.08 -5.74
C VAL A 101 0.57 9.74 -5.07
N TYR A 102 0.65 9.71 -3.74
CA TYR A 102 0.21 8.57 -2.97
C TYR A 102 -1.27 8.68 -2.63
N VAL A 103 -1.96 7.58 -2.78
CA VAL A 103 -3.32 7.36 -2.28
C VAL A 103 -3.24 6.32 -1.19
N ILE A 104 -3.69 6.66 -0.01
CA ILE A 104 -3.70 5.77 1.15
C ILE A 104 -5.11 5.22 1.31
N ALA A 105 -5.20 3.91 1.42
CA ALA A 105 -6.47 3.22 1.60
C ALA A 105 -6.39 2.24 2.78
N ASP A 106 -7.49 2.12 3.50
CA ASP A 106 -7.64 1.20 4.62
C ASP A 106 -8.47 -0.01 4.18
N PHE A 107 -8.07 -1.20 4.64
CA PHE A 107 -8.84 -2.41 4.41
C PHE A 107 -10.21 -2.31 5.06
N THR A 108 -11.27 -2.67 4.34
CA THR A 108 -12.62 -2.82 4.89
C THR A 108 -12.95 -4.28 5.20
N ASP A 109 -12.23 -5.19 4.58
CA ASP A 109 -12.31 -6.62 4.90
C ASP A 109 -11.58 -6.94 6.21
N PRO A 110 -12.09 -7.90 6.99
CA PRO A 110 -11.44 -8.32 8.23
C PRO A 110 -10.09 -8.99 7.96
N VAL A 111 -9.19 -8.90 8.94
CA VAL A 111 -7.84 -9.50 8.90
C VAL A 111 -7.89 -11.00 8.57
N ALA A 112 -8.94 -11.70 9.00
CA ALA A 112 -9.13 -13.12 8.74
C ALA A 112 -9.20 -13.49 7.25
N LYS A 113 -9.58 -12.54 6.37
CA LYS A 113 -9.56 -12.75 4.91
C LYS A 113 -8.16 -12.62 4.30
N ARG A 114 -7.21 -12.04 5.01
CA ARG A 114 -5.83 -11.78 4.55
C ARG A 114 -4.77 -12.28 5.54
N PRO A 115 -4.84 -13.53 6.05
CA PRO A 115 -3.99 -14.00 7.17
C PRO A 115 -2.51 -14.06 6.83
N THR A 116 -2.17 -14.12 5.54
CA THR A 116 -0.80 -14.26 5.04
C THR A 116 -0.27 -12.99 4.38
N LEU A 117 -1.08 -11.94 4.27
CA LEU A 117 -0.64 -10.66 3.72
C LEU A 117 0.23 -9.94 4.75
N GLY A 118 1.44 -9.59 4.35
CA GLY A 118 2.43 -8.95 5.21
C GLY A 118 2.77 -7.53 4.77
N ASP A 119 3.61 -6.90 5.58
CA ASP A 119 4.17 -5.58 5.25
C ASP A 119 4.97 -5.62 3.95
N SER A 120 4.89 -4.54 3.18
CA SER A 120 5.59 -4.35 1.90
C SER A 120 5.23 -5.37 0.81
N TYR A 121 4.12 -6.11 0.96
CA TYR A 121 3.62 -6.99 -0.10
C TYR A 121 3.01 -6.15 -1.22
N ARG A 122 3.31 -6.57 -2.46
CA ARG A 122 2.76 -5.92 -3.64
C ARG A 122 1.33 -6.42 -3.90
N VAL A 123 0.45 -5.47 -4.20
CA VAL A 123 -0.93 -5.73 -4.62
C VAL A 123 -1.24 -4.87 -5.87
N GLU A 124 -2.24 -5.26 -6.64
CA GLU A 124 -2.84 -4.40 -7.66
C GLU A 124 -4.11 -3.76 -7.11
N ALA A 125 -4.18 -2.43 -7.21
CA ALA A 125 -5.31 -1.68 -6.70
C ALA A 125 -6.14 -1.08 -7.86
N ARG A 126 -7.45 -1.33 -7.84
CA ARG A 126 -8.44 -0.65 -8.67
C ARG A 126 -9.25 0.32 -7.85
N VAL A 127 -9.03 1.60 -8.08
CA VAL A 127 -9.79 2.67 -7.41
C VAL A 127 -10.99 3.04 -8.25
N VAL A 128 -12.17 3.01 -7.64
CA VAL A 128 -13.43 3.38 -8.30
C VAL A 128 -13.56 4.91 -8.23
N THR A 129 -13.39 5.58 -9.36
CA THR A 129 -13.49 7.04 -9.45
C THR A 129 -14.89 7.52 -9.79
N TRP A 130 -15.72 6.65 -10.37
CA TRP A 130 -17.10 6.94 -10.70
C TRP A 130 -17.93 5.68 -10.67
N GLU A 131 -19.16 5.76 -10.15
CA GLU A 131 -20.16 4.70 -10.23
C GLU A 131 -21.57 5.29 -10.34
N SER A 132 -22.45 4.57 -11.01
CA SER A 132 -23.87 4.91 -11.10
C SER A 132 -24.72 3.68 -10.88
N PRO A 133 -25.47 3.61 -9.76
CA PRO A 133 -26.31 2.44 -9.45
C PRO A 133 -27.53 2.30 -10.37
N SER A 134 -27.90 3.38 -11.08
CA SER A 134 -29.11 3.42 -11.96
C SER A 134 -28.77 3.78 -13.41
N ALA A 135 -27.55 3.49 -13.86
CA ALA A 135 -27.19 3.74 -15.26
C ALA A 135 -28.03 2.88 -16.21
N LEU A 136 -28.63 3.52 -17.21
CA LEU A 136 -29.22 2.80 -18.33
C LEU A 136 -28.13 2.09 -19.12
N GLN A 137 -28.26 0.79 -19.28
CA GLN A 137 -27.26 -0.03 -19.95
C GLN A 137 -27.85 -0.67 -21.21
N ALA A 138 -27.05 -0.73 -22.26
CA ALA A 138 -27.33 -1.51 -23.47
C ALA A 138 -26.13 -2.43 -23.74
N PRO A 139 -26.35 -3.69 -24.17
CA PRO A 139 -25.27 -4.55 -24.62
C PRO A 139 -24.51 -3.88 -25.77
N ALA A 140 -23.19 -3.96 -25.77
CA ALA A 140 -22.36 -3.36 -26.82
C ALA A 140 -22.75 -3.85 -28.23
N GLY A 141 -23.19 -5.11 -28.36
CA GLY A 141 -23.69 -5.69 -29.61
C GLY A 141 -25.05 -5.15 -30.06
N ALA A 142 -25.77 -4.38 -29.24
CA ALA A 142 -27.00 -3.70 -29.63
C ALA A 142 -26.73 -2.35 -30.35
N LEU A 143 -25.48 -1.88 -30.29
CA LEU A 143 -25.08 -0.65 -30.99
C LEU A 143 -24.57 -0.99 -32.37
N PHE A 144 -25.32 -0.60 -33.39
CA PHE A 144 -24.91 -0.73 -34.80
C PHE A 144 -25.10 0.60 -35.51
N ARG A 145 -24.18 0.92 -36.42
CA ARG A 145 -24.32 2.06 -37.31
C ARG A 145 -25.22 1.66 -38.49
N ARG A 146 -26.29 2.36 -38.68
CA ARG A 146 -27.16 2.23 -39.88
C ARG A 146 -26.92 3.45 -40.74
N GLY A 147 -26.13 3.24 -41.82
CA GLY A 147 -25.97 4.18 -42.92
C GLY A 147 -25.71 5.64 -42.54
N GLY A 148 -24.47 6.03 -42.52
CA GLY A 148 -24.00 7.40 -42.77
C GLY A 148 -24.45 8.59 -41.93
N GLU A 149 -25.19 8.39 -40.84
CA GLU A 149 -25.50 9.43 -39.83
C GLU A 149 -24.91 9.08 -38.45
#